data_0bf99d73659c13572f5debd357f0ede1
#
_entry.id   0bf99d73659c13572f5debd357f0ede1
#
_cell.length_a   1.000
_cell.length_b   1.000
_cell.length_c   1.000
_cell.angle_alpha   90.00
_cell.angle_beta   90.00
_cell.angle_gamma   90.00
#
_symmetry.space_group_name_H-M   'P 1'
#
loop_
_entity.id
_entity.type
_entity.pdbx_description
1 polymer ?
#
loop_
_entity_poly.entity_id
_entity_poly.type
_entity_poly.pdbx_seq_one_letter_code
_entity_poly.pdbx_strand_id
1 'polypeptide(L)'
;MQTGIAFCFAKNKNGNNFVGSYSMGKLKLSIRIKNIIHIYKITFFCYNEIYFSELFYSFGDDIMATLKKQRRIDTDNRIKAAAVEVFAEYGYERAQLSYMSKIAGISIGLIGQNFGSKQDLFMAVVRDGYDNLHKVFNSIGENKSWEEYLIGLLQYFKSSMNDEEIKKRIAFTSTIANSKDTPPCYLEESVKELEKTPVADALRIGQKNGEVKDGHPCILYALFFRTACNIIVTCNKNNIALPEDEWFL
;
A
#
# COMPACT_ATOMS: atom_id res chain seq x y z
N MET A 1 -11.25 20.73 15.07
CA MET A 1 -12.22 19.61 15.08
C MET A 1 -13.61 20.20 15.29
N GLN A 2 -14.37 20.41 14.21
CA GLN A 2 -15.76 20.84 14.34
C GLN A 2 -16.65 19.61 14.41
N THR A 3 -17.29 19.41 15.55
CA THR A 3 -18.36 18.42 15.71
C THR A 3 -19.62 19.01 15.09
N GLY A 4 -20.00 18.50 13.92
CA GLY A 4 -21.27 18.86 13.29
C GLY A 4 -22.44 18.29 14.08
N ILE A 5 -23.31 19.13 14.60
CA ILE A 5 -24.59 18.76 15.20
C ILE A 5 -25.64 18.87 14.11
N ALA A 6 -26.25 17.74 13.73
CA ALA A 6 -27.38 17.73 12.83
C ALA A 6 -28.68 17.84 13.65
N PHE A 7 -29.52 18.80 13.31
CA PHE A 7 -30.85 18.97 13.91
C PHE A 7 -31.90 18.34 13.00
N CYS A 8 -32.72 17.47 13.54
CA CYS A 8 -33.89 16.93 12.84
C CYS A 8 -35.16 17.55 13.42
N PHE A 9 -35.94 18.17 12.56
CA PHE A 9 -37.26 18.72 12.94
C PHE A 9 -38.33 17.75 12.47
N ALA A 10 -39.16 17.25 13.35
CA ALA A 10 -40.31 16.42 13.02
C ALA A 10 -41.57 16.92 13.75
N LYS A 11 -42.75 16.79 13.11
CA LYS A 11 -44.05 17.05 13.76
C LYS A 11 -44.67 15.72 14.19
N ASN A 12 -45.20 15.68 15.40
CA ASN A 12 -45.97 14.53 15.86
C ASN A 12 -47.38 14.53 15.22
N LYS A 13 -48.14 13.44 15.44
CA LYS A 13 -49.51 13.28 14.92
C LYS A 13 -50.50 14.37 15.41
N ASN A 14 -50.10 15.20 16.37
CA ASN A 14 -50.89 16.28 16.94
C ASN A 14 -50.39 17.69 16.49
N GLY A 15 -49.53 17.74 15.46
CA GLY A 15 -49.05 18.99 14.86
C GLY A 15 -47.93 19.73 15.64
N ASN A 16 -47.41 19.17 16.71
CA ASN A 16 -46.35 19.80 17.52
C ASN A 16 -44.98 19.50 16.97
N ASN A 17 -44.10 20.52 16.95
CA ASN A 17 -42.71 20.38 16.47
C ASN A 17 -41.87 19.66 17.52
N PHE A 18 -41.13 18.67 17.09
CA PHE A 18 -40.13 17.97 17.90
C PHE A 18 -38.74 18.26 17.34
N VAL A 19 -37.81 18.70 18.20
CA VAL A 19 -36.40 18.95 17.83
C VAL A 19 -35.57 17.91 18.54
N GLY A 20 -34.96 17.01 17.79
CA GLY A 20 -34.00 16.05 18.31
C GLY A 20 -32.60 16.44 17.86
N SER A 21 -31.65 16.55 18.79
CA SER A 21 -30.23 16.72 18.51
C SER A 21 -29.51 15.39 18.66
N TYR A 22 -28.71 14.99 17.67
CA TYR A 22 -27.84 13.81 17.75
C TYR A 22 -26.38 14.26 17.64
N SER A 23 -25.56 13.86 18.62
CA SER A 23 -24.12 14.01 18.57
C SER A 23 -23.52 12.83 17.78
N MET A 24 -22.84 13.11 16.67
CA MET A 24 -22.06 12.10 15.95
C MET A 24 -20.76 11.82 16.68
N GLY A 25 -20.80 11.03 17.74
CA GLY A 25 -19.62 10.34 18.29
C GLY A 25 -19.23 9.19 17.35
N LYS A 26 -17.91 8.94 17.26
CA LYS A 26 -17.25 7.93 16.43
C LYS A 26 -18.08 6.64 16.26
N LEU A 27 -18.88 6.55 15.20
CA LEU A 27 -19.48 5.29 14.78
C LEU A 27 -18.43 4.51 13.98
N LYS A 28 -17.98 3.38 14.51
CA LYS A 28 -17.26 2.36 13.75
C LYS A 28 -18.15 1.95 12.58
N LEU A 29 -17.63 2.10 11.37
CA LEU A 29 -18.28 1.73 10.11
C LEU A 29 -18.40 0.20 9.97
N SER A 30 -19.29 -0.42 10.74
CA SER A 30 -19.66 -1.82 10.58
C SER A 30 -21.19 -2.02 10.54
N ILE A 31 -21.94 -0.99 10.18
CA ILE A 31 -23.38 -1.09 9.99
C ILE A 31 -23.63 -1.57 8.54
N ARG A 32 -24.19 -2.76 8.40
CA ARG A 32 -24.62 -3.30 7.11
C ARG A 32 -25.49 -2.27 6.40
N ILE A 33 -25.08 -1.85 5.21
CA ILE A 33 -25.69 -0.82 4.34
C ILE A 33 -27.20 -1.03 4.16
N LYS A 34 -27.71 -2.25 4.27
CA LYS A 34 -29.14 -2.57 4.24
C LYS A 34 -29.99 -1.85 5.32
N ASN A 35 -29.42 -1.56 6.49
CA ASN A 35 -30.14 -0.89 7.57
C ASN A 35 -30.21 0.62 7.36
N ILE A 36 -29.22 1.21 6.70
CA ILE A 36 -29.20 2.65 6.36
C ILE A 36 -30.33 2.95 5.37
N ILE A 37 -30.49 2.13 4.33
CA ILE A 37 -31.57 2.26 3.33
C ILE A 37 -32.96 2.14 3.98
N HIS A 38 -33.11 1.32 5.01
CA HIS A 38 -34.39 1.15 5.70
C HIS A 38 -34.73 2.33 6.59
N ILE A 39 -33.75 2.92 7.30
CA ILE A 39 -33.93 4.12 8.12
C ILE A 39 -34.29 5.32 7.23
N TYR A 40 -33.65 5.48 6.10
CA TYR A 40 -33.94 6.59 5.16
C TYR A 40 -35.30 6.44 4.46
N LYS A 41 -35.80 5.22 4.23
CA LYS A 41 -37.17 5.02 3.69
C LYS A 41 -38.27 5.45 4.69
N ILE A 42 -38.04 5.35 5.99
CA ILE A 42 -39.00 5.70 7.02
C ILE A 42 -39.06 7.23 7.23
N THR A 43 -37.92 7.93 7.14
CA THR A 43 -37.89 9.40 7.21
C THR A 43 -38.35 10.09 5.94
N PHE A 44 -38.32 9.39 4.79
CA PHE A 44 -38.71 9.90 3.47
C PHE A 44 -40.22 10.17 3.33
N PHE A 45 -41.06 9.57 4.17
CA PHE A 45 -42.52 9.68 4.04
C PHE A 45 -43.12 10.97 4.63
N CYS A 46 -42.33 11.86 5.23
CA CYS A 46 -42.86 12.98 5.99
C CYS A 46 -42.52 14.40 5.51
N TYR A 47 -41.72 14.62 4.46
CA TYR A 47 -41.41 16.01 4.06
C TYR A 47 -41.17 16.20 2.54
N ASN A 48 -41.96 17.10 1.95
CA ASN A 48 -41.98 17.76 0.64
C ASN A 48 -40.92 17.36 -0.42
N GLU A 49 -41.43 16.87 -1.58
CA GLU A 49 -40.81 16.10 -2.64
C GLU A 49 -39.76 16.81 -3.52
N ILE A 50 -39.56 18.10 -3.48
CA ILE A 50 -38.81 18.78 -4.55
C ILE A 50 -37.34 19.08 -4.17
N TYR A 51 -37.05 19.50 -2.95
CA TYR A 51 -35.66 19.82 -2.53
C TYR A 51 -34.88 18.62 -2.03
N PHE A 52 -35.55 17.56 -1.59
CA PHE A 52 -34.90 16.38 -1.04
C PHE A 52 -34.45 15.40 -2.13
N SER A 53 -35.07 15.41 -3.29
CA SER A 53 -34.69 14.54 -4.41
C SER A 53 -33.31 14.90 -4.99
N GLU A 54 -33.02 16.17 -5.23
CA GLU A 54 -31.73 16.60 -5.78
C GLU A 54 -30.58 16.38 -4.80
N LEU A 55 -30.79 16.67 -3.50
CA LEU A 55 -29.78 16.44 -2.47
C LEU A 55 -29.52 14.94 -2.26
N PHE A 56 -30.58 14.11 -2.33
CA PHE A 56 -30.47 12.67 -2.16
C PHE A 56 -29.83 11.98 -3.37
N TYR A 57 -30.10 12.46 -4.59
CA TYR A 57 -29.44 11.96 -5.79
C TYR A 57 -27.94 12.31 -5.77
N SER A 58 -27.58 13.53 -5.46
CA SER A 58 -26.18 13.95 -5.34
C SER A 58 -25.42 13.17 -4.27
N PHE A 59 -26.02 12.99 -3.09
CA PHE A 59 -25.39 12.24 -2.00
C PHE A 59 -25.30 10.72 -2.29
N GLY A 60 -26.31 10.18 -2.99
CA GLY A 60 -26.33 8.80 -3.46
C GLY A 60 -25.25 8.54 -4.49
N ASP A 61 -25.04 9.44 -5.43
CA ASP A 61 -24.01 9.33 -6.46
C ASP A 61 -22.60 9.42 -5.87
N ASP A 62 -22.36 10.32 -4.90
CA ASP A 62 -21.09 10.43 -4.20
C ASP A 62 -20.74 9.15 -3.40
N ILE A 63 -21.73 8.58 -2.71
CA ILE A 63 -21.55 7.31 -2.00
C ILE A 63 -21.26 6.18 -2.99
N MET A 64 -22.01 6.08 -4.08
CA MET A 64 -21.81 5.05 -5.09
C MET A 64 -20.46 5.19 -5.80
N ALA A 65 -20.03 6.42 -6.09
CA ALA A 65 -18.71 6.69 -6.64
C ALA A 65 -17.60 6.27 -5.66
N THR A 66 -17.76 6.61 -4.37
CA THR A 66 -16.82 6.21 -3.31
C THR A 66 -16.74 4.70 -3.16
N LEU A 67 -17.88 3.99 -3.17
CA LEU A 67 -17.92 2.53 -3.09
C LEU A 67 -17.30 1.85 -4.32
N LYS A 68 -17.52 2.40 -5.52
CA LYS A 68 -16.88 1.90 -6.75
C LYS A 68 -15.36 2.10 -6.69
N LYS A 69 -14.90 3.27 -6.23
CA LYS A 69 -13.48 3.57 -6.05
C LYS A 69 -12.84 2.59 -5.04
N GLN A 70 -13.50 2.35 -3.89
CA GLN A 70 -12.99 1.43 -2.88
C GLN A 70 -12.89 0.00 -3.40
N ARG A 71 -13.93 -0.50 -4.10
CA ARG A 71 -13.90 -1.84 -4.73
C ARG A 71 -12.78 -1.98 -5.75
N ARG A 72 -12.49 -0.92 -6.51
CA ARG A 72 -11.37 -0.92 -7.45
C ARG A 72 -10.05 -1.02 -6.72
N ILE A 73 -9.84 -0.22 -5.67
CA ILE A 73 -8.63 -0.27 -4.83
C ILE A 73 -8.44 -1.66 -4.23
N ASP A 74 -9.51 -2.27 -3.69
CA ASP A 74 -9.45 -3.60 -3.10
C ASP A 74 -9.10 -4.67 -4.16
N THR A 75 -9.66 -4.53 -5.36
CA THR A 75 -9.34 -5.40 -6.52
C THR A 75 -7.89 -5.25 -6.94
N ASP A 76 -7.38 -4.02 -7.08
CA ASP A 76 -6.00 -3.72 -7.46
C ASP A 76 -5.01 -4.28 -6.43
N ASN A 77 -5.31 -4.13 -5.14
CA ASN A 77 -4.49 -4.67 -4.06
C ASN A 77 -4.43 -6.20 -4.09
N ARG A 78 -5.55 -6.89 -4.35
CA ARG A 78 -5.57 -8.34 -4.50
C ARG A 78 -4.75 -8.82 -5.69
N ILE A 79 -4.84 -8.12 -6.82
CA ILE A 79 -4.04 -8.43 -8.02
C ILE A 79 -2.55 -8.23 -7.74
N LYS A 80 -2.16 -7.10 -7.12
CA LYS A 80 -0.77 -6.81 -6.78
C LYS A 80 -0.20 -7.82 -5.78
N ALA A 81 -0.96 -8.21 -4.75
CA ALA A 81 -0.53 -9.22 -3.80
C ALA A 81 -0.29 -10.59 -4.47
N ALA A 82 -1.18 -11.03 -5.36
CA ALA A 82 -1.00 -12.24 -6.14
C ALA A 82 0.19 -12.14 -7.11
N ALA A 83 0.43 -10.97 -7.68
CA ALA A 83 1.56 -10.71 -8.56
C ALA A 83 2.90 -10.79 -7.80
N VAL A 84 2.99 -10.22 -6.59
CA VAL A 84 4.16 -10.36 -5.71
C VAL A 84 4.50 -11.82 -5.49
N GLU A 85 3.51 -12.64 -5.15
CA GLU A 85 3.70 -14.06 -4.89
C GLU A 85 4.20 -14.83 -6.11
N VAL A 86 3.55 -14.63 -7.27
CA VAL A 86 3.91 -15.32 -8.52
C VAL A 86 5.27 -14.86 -9.05
N PHE A 87 5.58 -13.57 -8.98
CA PHE A 87 6.90 -13.07 -9.38
C PHE A 87 8.00 -13.52 -8.42
N ALA A 88 7.72 -13.62 -7.13
CA ALA A 88 8.68 -14.13 -6.15
C ALA A 88 9.03 -15.60 -6.40
N GLU A 89 8.05 -16.41 -6.79
CA GLU A 89 8.23 -17.86 -6.99
C GLU A 89 8.84 -18.18 -8.36
N TYR A 90 8.36 -17.54 -9.43
CA TYR A 90 8.69 -17.92 -10.82
C TYR A 90 9.67 -16.96 -11.53
N GLY A 91 9.93 -15.78 -10.95
CA GLY A 91 10.63 -14.69 -11.63
C GLY A 91 9.74 -14.02 -12.68
N TYR A 92 10.26 -12.98 -13.34
CA TYR A 92 9.46 -12.21 -14.30
C TYR A 92 9.02 -13.03 -15.51
N GLU A 93 9.96 -13.72 -16.21
CA GLU A 93 9.64 -14.40 -17.48
C GLU A 93 8.59 -15.52 -17.32
N ARG A 94 8.77 -16.39 -16.33
CA ARG A 94 7.91 -17.55 -16.13
C ARG A 94 6.61 -17.24 -15.41
N ALA A 95 6.48 -16.05 -14.81
CA ALA A 95 5.25 -15.62 -14.17
C ALA A 95 4.13 -15.46 -15.22
N GLN A 96 3.00 -16.12 -14.98
CA GLN A 96 1.84 -16.11 -15.87
C GLN A 96 0.66 -15.39 -15.20
N LEU A 97 -0.06 -14.57 -15.97
CA LEU A 97 -1.27 -13.89 -15.51
C LEU A 97 -2.36 -14.89 -15.06
N SER A 98 -2.37 -16.11 -15.60
CA SER A 98 -3.29 -17.18 -15.21
C SER A 98 -3.07 -17.65 -13.76
N TYR A 99 -1.82 -17.67 -13.28
CA TYR A 99 -1.51 -18.00 -11.88
C TYR A 99 -1.98 -16.87 -10.95
N MET A 100 -1.66 -15.62 -11.33
CA MET A 100 -2.11 -14.43 -10.58
C MET A 100 -3.63 -14.36 -10.50
N SER A 101 -4.32 -14.65 -11.61
CA SER A 101 -5.79 -14.73 -11.70
C SER A 101 -6.37 -15.73 -10.70
N LYS A 102 -5.79 -16.93 -10.59
CA LYS A 102 -6.22 -17.96 -9.65
C LYS A 102 -6.03 -17.54 -8.19
N ILE A 103 -4.85 -17.01 -7.84
CA ILE A 103 -4.54 -16.57 -6.48
C ILE A 103 -5.41 -15.38 -6.09
N ALA A 104 -5.52 -14.38 -6.98
CA ALA A 104 -6.34 -13.20 -6.72
C ALA A 104 -7.86 -13.49 -6.71
N GLY A 105 -8.31 -14.62 -7.31
CA GLY A 105 -9.74 -14.90 -7.54
C GLY A 105 -10.39 -13.87 -8.47
N ILE A 106 -9.66 -13.42 -9.50
CA ILE A 106 -10.04 -12.34 -10.42
C ILE A 106 -9.71 -12.80 -11.85
N SER A 107 -10.60 -12.51 -12.82
CA SER A 107 -10.37 -12.94 -14.21
C SER A 107 -9.15 -12.27 -14.83
N ILE A 108 -8.46 -12.97 -15.76
CA ILE A 108 -7.32 -12.43 -16.52
C ILE A 108 -7.73 -11.14 -17.26
N GLY A 109 -8.94 -11.11 -17.83
CA GLY A 109 -9.45 -9.92 -18.54
C GLY A 109 -9.54 -8.70 -17.62
N LEU A 110 -9.95 -8.87 -16.35
CA LEU A 110 -10.00 -7.77 -15.38
C LEU A 110 -8.60 -7.33 -14.95
N ILE A 111 -7.63 -8.26 -14.84
CA ILE A 111 -6.23 -7.91 -14.61
C ILE A 111 -5.72 -7.01 -15.77
N GLY A 112 -6.00 -7.41 -17.01
CA GLY A 112 -5.65 -6.62 -18.20
C GLY A 112 -6.34 -5.24 -18.24
N GLN A 113 -7.60 -5.15 -17.83
CA GLN A 113 -8.31 -3.86 -17.75
C GLN A 113 -7.73 -2.92 -16.69
N ASN A 114 -7.27 -3.44 -15.56
CA ASN A 114 -6.76 -2.60 -14.46
C ASN A 114 -5.29 -2.19 -14.65
N PHE A 115 -4.47 -3.08 -15.21
CA PHE A 115 -3.02 -2.87 -15.29
C PHE A 115 -2.46 -2.85 -16.72
N GLY A 116 -3.22 -3.30 -17.73
CA GLY A 116 -2.74 -3.37 -19.10
C GLY A 116 -1.92 -4.65 -19.37
N SER A 117 -0.60 -4.56 -19.33
CA SER A 117 0.29 -5.69 -19.60
C SER A 117 0.87 -6.32 -18.33
N LYS A 118 1.53 -7.50 -18.49
CA LYS A 118 2.33 -8.11 -17.42
C LYS A 118 3.43 -7.17 -16.92
N GLN A 119 4.03 -6.40 -17.84
CA GLN A 119 5.08 -5.44 -17.51
C GLN A 119 4.52 -4.27 -16.69
N ASP A 120 3.35 -3.74 -17.04
CA ASP A 120 2.72 -2.65 -16.29
C ASP A 120 2.33 -3.09 -14.88
N LEU A 121 1.78 -4.32 -14.74
CA LEU A 121 1.50 -4.91 -13.43
C LEU A 121 2.78 -5.11 -12.62
N PHE A 122 3.85 -5.60 -13.24
CA PHE A 122 5.15 -5.75 -12.60
C PHE A 122 5.67 -4.41 -12.08
N MET A 123 5.64 -3.38 -12.92
CA MET A 123 6.08 -2.04 -12.53
C MET A 123 5.19 -1.41 -11.45
N ALA A 124 3.87 -1.69 -11.44
CA ALA A 124 2.99 -1.27 -10.37
C ALA A 124 3.37 -1.91 -9.02
N VAL A 125 3.74 -3.19 -9.02
CA VAL A 125 4.23 -3.88 -7.81
C VAL A 125 5.56 -3.30 -7.34
N VAL A 126 6.48 -2.99 -8.27
CA VAL A 126 7.78 -2.36 -7.97
C VAL A 126 7.58 -0.99 -7.31
N ARG A 127 6.74 -0.13 -7.88
CA ARG A 127 6.43 1.20 -7.32
C ARG A 127 5.82 1.11 -5.93
N ASP A 128 4.88 0.20 -5.72
CA ASP A 128 4.30 -0.09 -4.40
C ASP A 128 5.40 -0.46 -3.36
N GLY A 129 6.43 -1.18 -3.79
CA GLY A 129 7.59 -1.51 -2.97
C GLY A 129 8.36 -0.25 -2.57
N TYR A 130 8.61 0.67 -3.50
CA TYR A 130 9.29 1.94 -3.21
C TYR A 130 8.44 2.87 -2.35
N ASP A 131 7.12 2.95 -2.57
CA ASP A 131 6.22 3.73 -1.70
C ASP A 131 6.29 3.25 -0.24
N ASN A 132 6.39 1.93 -0.02
CA ASN A 132 6.57 1.39 1.31
C ASN A 132 7.97 1.67 1.87
N LEU A 133 9.01 1.60 1.05
CA LEU A 133 10.37 1.94 1.44
C LEU A 133 10.49 3.41 1.88
N HIS A 134 9.86 4.33 1.16
CA HIS A 134 9.78 5.74 1.54
C HIS A 134 9.11 5.92 2.92
N LYS A 135 8.02 5.18 3.20
CA LYS A 135 7.39 5.21 4.53
C LYS A 135 8.33 4.72 5.63
N VAL A 136 9.14 3.70 5.36
CA VAL A 136 10.14 3.20 6.30
C VAL A 136 11.19 4.27 6.58
N PHE A 137 11.78 4.89 5.56
CA PHE A 137 12.75 5.96 5.76
C PHE A 137 12.15 7.16 6.50
N ASN A 138 10.92 7.55 6.20
CA ASN A 138 10.23 8.59 6.94
C ASN A 138 10.03 8.23 8.42
N SER A 139 9.83 6.95 8.75
CA SER A 139 9.69 6.48 10.14
C SER A 139 11.01 6.46 10.90
N ILE A 140 12.15 6.29 10.21
CA ILE A 140 13.48 6.38 10.81
C ILE A 140 13.80 7.84 11.19
N GLY A 141 13.27 8.80 10.45
CA GLY A 141 13.42 10.23 10.69
C GLY A 141 14.30 10.93 9.66
N GLU A 142 14.38 12.25 9.78
CA GLU A 142 15.17 13.11 8.88
C GLU A 142 16.60 13.31 9.40
N ASN A 143 17.51 13.71 8.51
CA ASN A 143 18.91 14.09 8.83
C ASN A 143 19.70 13.01 9.59
N LYS A 144 19.47 11.75 9.27
CA LYS A 144 20.20 10.63 9.80
C LYS A 144 21.48 10.37 8.99
N SER A 145 22.50 9.76 9.63
CA SER A 145 23.67 9.25 8.91
C SER A 145 23.27 8.08 7.99
N TRP A 146 24.13 7.76 7.03
CA TRP A 146 23.91 6.62 6.14
C TRP A 146 23.81 5.30 6.93
N GLU A 147 24.58 5.15 8.00
CA GLU A 147 24.56 4.00 8.90
C GLU A 147 23.21 3.89 9.62
N GLU A 148 22.71 4.99 10.20
CA GLU A 148 21.42 5.03 10.89
C GLU A 148 20.28 4.63 9.97
N TYR A 149 20.29 5.05 8.69
CA TYR A 149 19.29 4.63 7.71
C TYR A 149 19.39 3.14 7.39
N LEU A 150 20.59 2.60 7.20
CA LEU A 150 20.77 1.19 6.88
C LEU A 150 20.42 0.29 8.07
N ILE A 151 20.84 0.66 9.29
CA ILE A 151 20.46 -0.07 10.52
C ILE A 151 18.95 0.00 10.75
N GLY A 152 18.34 1.18 10.62
CA GLY A 152 16.90 1.33 10.77
C GLY A 152 16.11 0.49 9.78
N LEU A 153 16.57 0.36 8.55
CA LEU A 153 15.98 -0.51 7.54
C LEU A 153 16.10 -2.00 7.93
N LEU A 154 17.27 -2.43 8.41
CA LEU A 154 17.48 -3.81 8.89
C LEU A 154 16.59 -4.13 10.08
N GLN A 155 16.48 -3.22 11.04
CA GLN A 155 15.62 -3.36 12.21
C GLN A 155 14.14 -3.46 11.81
N TYR A 156 13.70 -2.65 10.82
CA TYR A 156 12.37 -2.78 10.25
C TYR A 156 12.14 -4.18 9.68
N PHE A 157 13.04 -4.69 8.86
CA PHE A 157 12.89 -6.05 8.31
C PHE A 157 12.90 -7.11 9.41
N LYS A 158 13.80 -7.04 10.38
CA LYS A 158 13.86 -7.99 11.52
C LYS A 158 12.54 -7.99 12.31
N SER A 159 12.02 -6.80 12.64
CA SER A 159 10.74 -6.68 13.39
C SER A 159 9.54 -7.17 12.60
N SER A 160 9.61 -7.12 11.28
CA SER A 160 8.53 -7.49 10.36
C SER A 160 8.61 -8.94 9.89
N MET A 161 9.54 -9.73 10.41
CA MET A 161 9.76 -11.12 9.97
C MET A 161 8.59 -12.07 10.25
N ASN A 162 7.63 -11.70 11.08
CA ASN A 162 6.40 -12.47 11.31
C ASN A 162 5.27 -12.05 10.35
N ASP A 163 5.47 -10.99 9.56
CA ASP A 163 4.51 -10.52 8.58
C ASP A 163 4.71 -11.25 7.24
N GLU A 164 3.73 -12.08 6.86
CA GLU A 164 3.77 -12.87 5.64
C GLU A 164 3.78 -12.01 4.35
N GLU A 165 3.19 -10.83 4.38
CA GLU A 165 3.22 -9.92 3.23
C GLU A 165 4.64 -9.36 3.03
N ILE A 166 5.29 -8.96 4.11
CA ILE A 166 6.67 -8.45 4.06
C ILE A 166 7.64 -9.55 3.63
N LYS A 167 7.51 -10.78 4.14
CA LYS A 167 8.29 -11.92 3.67
C LYS A 167 8.18 -12.15 2.16
N LYS A 168 6.95 -12.12 1.62
CA LYS A 168 6.71 -12.24 0.17
C LYS A 168 7.35 -11.12 -0.61
N ARG A 169 7.32 -9.88 -0.12
CA ARG A 169 7.96 -8.71 -0.76
C ARG A 169 9.48 -8.82 -0.74
N ILE A 170 10.07 -9.28 0.35
CA ILE A 170 11.52 -9.54 0.44
C ILE A 170 11.91 -10.64 -0.54
N ALA A 171 11.17 -11.74 -0.60
CA ALA A 171 11.39 -12.83 -1.55
C ALA A 171 11.26 -12.35 -3.01
N PHE A 172 10.25 -11.55 -3.33
CA PHE A 172 10.10 -10.90 -4.63
C PHE A 172 11.33 -10.07 -4.99
N THR A 173 11.77 -9.18 -4.10
CA THR A 173 12.95 -8.33 -4.34
C THR A 173 14.21 -9.16 -4.56
N SER A 174 14.43 -10.19 -3.75
CA SER A 174 15.56 -11.11 -3.88
C SER A 174 15.54 -11.85 -5.23
N THR A 175 14.38 -12.38 -5.64
CA THR A 175 14.24 -13.10 -6.92
C THR A 175 14.48 -12.18 -8.10
N ILE A 176 13.86 -11.01 -8.13
CA ILE A 176 13.96 -10.07 -9.25
C ILE A 176 15.36 -9.47 -9.37
N ALA A 177 15.98 -9.09 -8.26
CA ALA A 177 17.32 -8.52 -8.26
C ALA A 177 18.40 -9.52 -8.73
N ASN A 178 18.13 -10.83 -8.61
CA ASN A 178 19.05 -11.89 -9.04
C ASN A 178 18.72 -12.47 -10.43
N SER A 179 17.61 -12.06 -11.05
CA SER A 179 17.16 -12.58 -12.34
C SER A 179 17.79 -11.85 -13.50
N LYS A 180 18.20 -12.61 -14.53
CA LYS A 180 18.65 -12.06 -15.83
C LYS A 180 17.48 -11.56 -16.67
N ASP A 181 16.29 -12.05 -16.40
CA ASP A 181 15.09 -11.83 -17.20
C ASP A 181 14.23 -10.68 -16.68
N THR A 182 14.77 -9.89 -15.73
CA THR A 182 14.09 -8.70 -15.20
C THR A 182 14.06 -7.62 -16.28
N PRO A 183 12.89 -6.99 -16.53
CA PRO A 183 12.78 -5.95 -17.54
C PRO A 183 13.76 -4.78 -17.31
N PRO A 184 14.40 -4.25 -18.37
CA PRO A 184 15.36 -3.13 -18.23
C PRO A 184 14.76 -1.91 -17.50
N CYS A 185 13.48 -1.61 -17.71
CA CYS A 185 12.78 -0.51 -17.03
C CYS A 185 12.76 -0.63 -15.50
N TYR A 186 12.96 -1.84 -14.95
CA TYR A 186 13.10 -2.04 -13.51
C TYR A 186 14.32 -1.32 -12.93
N LEU A 187 15.48 -1.43 -13.60
CA LEU A 187 16.71 -0.79 -13.13
C LEU A 187 16.60 0.74 -13.20
N GLU A 188 16.05 1.26 -14.29
CA GLU A 188 15.84 2.70 -14.46
C GLU A 188 14.92 3.28 -13.39
N GLU A 189 13.78 2.63 -13.15
CA GLU A 189 12.83 3.05 -12.11
C GLU A 189 13.45 2.91 -10.72
N SER A 190 14.21 1.84 -10.47
CA SER A 190 14.89 1.61 -9.21
C SER A 190 15.87 2.74 -8.87
N VAL A 191 16.71 3.13 -9.81
CA VAL A 191 17.64 4.24 -9.62
C VAL A 191 16.88 5.54 -9.37
N LYS A 192 15.86 5.83 -10.18
CA LYS A 192 15.04 7.04 -10.06
C LYS A 192 14.33 7.13 -8.71
N GLU A 193 13.78 6.03 -8.20
CA GLU A 193 13.10 6.04 -6.90
C GLU A 193 14.09 6.10 -5.72
N LEU A 194 15.22 5.42 -5.83
CA LEU A 194 16.27 5.49 -4.80
C LEU A 194 16.91 6.87 -4.68
N GLU A 195 17.06 7.61 -5.79
CA GLU A 195 17.54 9.00 -5.77
C GLU A 195 16.67 9.96 -4.95
N LYS A 196 15.39 9.63 -4.78
CA LYS A 196 14.44 10.40 -3.97
C LYS A 196 14.50 10.06 -2.48
N THR A 197 15.28 9.05 -2.10
CA THR A 197 15.36 8.62 -0.70
C THR A 197 16.41 9.43 0.07
N PRO A 198 16.18 9.71 1.37
CA PRO A 198 17.16 10.41 2.19
C PRO A 198 18.47 9.64 2.37
N VAL A 199 18.45 8.33 2.18
CA VAL A 199 19.68 7.51 2.26
C VAL A 199 20.65 7.81 1.13
N ALA A 200 20.16 8.18 -0.06
CA ALA A 200 21.04 8.57 -1.17
C ALA A 200 21.86 9.82 -0.83
N ASP A 201 21.24 10.82 -0.20
CA ASP A 201 21.91 12.03 0.25
C ASP A 201 22.86 11.75 1.42
N ALA A 202 22.47 10.93 2.38
CA ALA A 202 23.33 10.52 3.49
C ALA A 202 24.58 9.77 3.00
N LEU A 203 24.46 8.88 2.00
CA LEU A 203 25.60 8.22 1.37
C LEU A 203 26.54 9.21 0.67
N ARG A 204 26.01 10.22 -0.03
CA ARG A 204 26.83 11.29 -0.64
C ARG A 204 27.62 12.08 0.40
N ILE A 205 27.01 12.34 1.57
CA ILE A 205 27.70 12.99 2.70
C ILE A 205 28.81 12.09 3.24
N GLY A 206 28.54 10.80 3.47
CA GLY A 206 29.53 9.83 3.91
C GLY A 206 30.71 9.70 2.93
N GLN A 207 30.46 9.76 1.61
CA GLN A 207 31.53 9.79 0.60
C GLN A 207 32.39 11.03 0.71
N LYS A 208 31.80 12.21 0.90
CA LYS A 208 32.57 13.47 1.09
C LYS A 208 33.43 13.44 2.35
N ASN A 209 32.99 12.75 3.38
CA ASN A 209 33.70 12.58 4.64
C ASN A 209 34.78 11.46 4.57
N GLY A 210 34.82 10.68 3.50
CA GLY A 210 35.71 9.52 3.38
C GLY A 210 35.28 8.29 4.16
N GLU A 211 34.01 8.25 4.66
CA GLU A 211 33.44 7.14 5.41
C GLU A 211 32.91 6.04 4.47
N VAL A 212 32.41 6.46 3.32
CA VAL A 212 31.84 5.59 2.29
C VAL A 212 32.72 5.65 1.04
N LYS A 213 32.95 4.48 0.42
CA LYS A 213 33.70 4.38 -0.84
C LYS A 213 33.05 5.19 -1.96
N ASP A 214 33.86 5.71 -2.86
CA ASP A 214 33.39 6.34 -4.09
C ASP A 214 32.55 5.36 -4.93
N GLY A 215 31.48 5.87 -5.49
CA GLY A 215 30.55 5.13 -6.32
C GLY A 215 29.20 5.82 -6.43
N HIS A 216 28.34 5.32 -7.28
CA HIS A 216 26.97 5.85 -7.38
C HIS A 216 26.16 5.47 -6.12
N PRO A 217 25.63 6.42 -5.33
CA PRO A 217 24.98 6.14 -4.05
C PRO A 217 23.85 5.10 -4.16
N CYS A 218 23.02 5.20 -5.22
CA CYS A 218 21.93 4.26 -5.42
C CYS A 218 22.42 2.84 -5.74
N ILE A 219 23.57 2.69 -6.39
CA ILE A 219 24.17 1.37 -6.63
C ILE A 219 24.70 0.79 -5.34
N LEU A 220 25.38 1.58 -4.50
CA LEU A 220 25.87 1.14 -3.20
C LEU A 220 24.71 0.69 -2.30
N TYR A 221 23.66 1.50 -2.23
CA TYR A 221 22.44 1.14 -1.51
C TYR A 221 21.77 -0.13 -2.07
N ALA A 222 21.63 -0.25 -3.39
CA ALA A 222 21.03 -1.41 -4.02
C ALA A 222 21.82 -2.70 -3.73
N LEU A 223 23.16 -2.65 -3.70
CA LEU A 223 24.00 -3.78 -3.33
C LEU A 223 23.79 -4.18 -1.87
N PHE A 224 23.77 -3.20 -0.95
CA PHE A 224 23.46 -3.44 0.46
C PHE A 224 22.07 -4.09 0.62
N PHE A 225 21.05 -3.46 0.05
CA PHE A 225 19.66 -3.92 0.17
C PHE A 225 19.47 -5.33 -0.38
N ARG A 226 20.05 -5.63 -1.56
CA ARG A 226 20.03 -6.95 -2.17
C ARG A 226 20.70 -8.00 -1.28
N THR A 227 21.86 -7.67 -0.71
CA THR A 227 22.59 -8.57 0.18
C THR A 227 21.79 -8.86 1.44
N ALA A 228 21.21 -7.82 2.06
CA ALA A 228 20.34 -7.96 3.23
C ALA A 228 19.11 -8.85 2.94
N CYS A 229 18.40 -8.60 1.84
CA CYS A 229 17.27 -9.42 1.42
C CYS A 229 17.67 -10.90 1.22
N ASN A 230 18.80 -11.16 0.56
CA ASN A 230 19.27 -12.54 0.32
C ASN A 230 19.61 -13.25 1.64
N ILE A 231 20.27 -12.58 2.58
CA ILE A 231 20.56 -13.15 3.91
C ILE A 231 19.27 -13.47 4.64
N ILE A 232 18.31 -12.54 4.67
CA ILE A 232 17.01 -12.73 5.33
C ILE A 232 16.27 -13.93 4.72
N VAL A 233 16.17 -14.03 3.40
CA VAL A 233 15.51 -15.16 2.73
C VAL A 233 16.21 -16.49 3.06
N THR A 234 17.55 -16.50 3.07
CA THR A 234 18.35 -17.70 3.35
C THR A 234 18.17 -18.15 4.80
N CYS A 235 18.24 -17.23 5.75
CA CYS A 235 18.02 -17.51 7.16
C CYS A 235 16.63 -18.09 7.42
N ASN A 236 15.60 -17.48 6.82
CA ASN A 236 14.22 -17.98 6.95
C ASN A 236 14.03 -19.38 6.40
N LYS A 237 14.54 -19.65 5.19
CA LYS A 237 14.41 -20.99 4.57
C LYS A 237 15.06 -22.09 5.39
N ASN A 238 16.11 -21.78 6.12
CA ASN A 238 16.91 -22.75 6.86
C ASN A 238 16.68 -22.71 8.38
N ASN A 239 15.72 -21.92 8.87
CA ASN A 239 15.48 -21.67 10.30
C ASN A 239 16.74 -21.24 11.06
N ILE A 240 17.58 -20.42 10.42
CA ILE A 240 18.78 -19.85 11.03
C ILE A 240 18.42 -18.47 11.61
N ALA A 241 18.94 -18.15 12.79
CA ALA A 241 18.79 -16.82 13.39
C ALA A 241 19.42 -15.77 12.48
N LEU A 242 18.75 -14.60 12.37
CA LEU A 242 19.32 -13.47 11.63
C LEU A 242 20.61 -12.99 12.34
N PRO A 243 21.63 -12.60 11.57
CA PRO A 243 22.85 -12.02 12.11
C PRO A 243 22.56 -10.73 12.92
N GLU A 244 23.49 -10.35 13.79
CA GLU A 244 23.47 -9.05 14.46
C GLU A 244 23.67 -7.92 13.45
N ASP A 245 23.22 -6.71 13.79
CA ASP A 245 23.21 -5.57 12.84
C ASP A 245 24.61 -5.19 12.37
N GLU A 246 25.63 -5.41 13.23
CA GLU A 246 27.04 -5.13 12.94
C GLU A 246 27.63 -5.96 11.79
N TRP A 247 27.01 -7.10 11.45
CA TRP A 247 27.46 -7.96 10.33
C TRP A 247 27.07 -7.42 8.96
N PHE A 248 26.23 -6.40 8.91
CA PHE A 248 25.72 -5.82 7.67
C PHE A 248 26.44 -4.49 7.28
N LEU A 249 27.22 -3.92 8.17
CA LEU A 249 27.97 -2.68 7.98
C LEU A 249 29.47 -2.95 7.79
#